data_0c9a971f85354036c91456ce7f0de934
#
_entry.id   0c9a971f85354036c91456ce7f0de934
#
_cell.length_a   1.000
_cell.length_b   1.000
_cell.length_c   1.000
_cell.angle_alpha   90.00
_cell.angle_beta   90.00
_cell.angle_gamma   90.00
#
_symmetry.space_group_name_H-M   'P 1'
#
loop_
_entity.id
_entity.type
_entity.pdbx_description
1 polymer ?
#
loop_
_entity_poly.entity_id
_entity_poly.type
_entity_poly.pdbx_seq_one_letter_code
_entity_poly.pdbx_strand_id
1 'polypeptide(L)'
;MEANRTVLIPLSVPEESRPDFHHTILPYAYCQQETVDHCWPDNPKQPNDLKTSKQDAENALYDRLRDETDEQLNANLVQKAIKDATSAISSCKTSWENGDRISKPDFYDRDYAGYTMTYDKRAATYTQYEASFSTVNGRVTCRYELPRELEGTPYAEYVLDRRWSFGTSKLIFDGERFWLHAVMNRQFGDDPVYAPETEPGSDTQNEDTVRVLGVDLNVDGATAVTSTGQFYGNADALNAYRDDQEQLRGELQQTGTRSAHLRFQERRGVEWRYYDQYAHSIASSIKHEALRVRATRVAFEDLTRIRKRISNLPKFQQWLFKKVQKYTEYKLERYGVTVDTVKPNYTSQRCSHTDCDCVEEDNRDGKHFECVECGYTVNSDYNAAKNVGFRYLNDEVSSPASHTCSSGQATSQLALMSGTLSPTGNFAEHEWVSTDKPHPQQASGSSSARAQ
;
A
#
# COMPACT_ATOMS: atom_id res chain seq x y z
N MET A 1 11.26 -11.77 3.90
CA MET A 1 10.41 -10.56 3.66
C MET A 1 10.19 -9.84 4.99
N GLU A 2 10.16 -8.51 5.01
CA GLU A 2 9.85 -7.72 6.22
C GLU A 2 8.55 -6.96 6.01
N ALA A 3 7.60 -7.10 6.95
CA ALA A 3 6.36 -6.33 6.94
C ALA A 3 6.40 -5.23 8.01
N ASN A 4 5.93 -4.06 7.64
CA ASN A 4 5.83 -2.90 8.50
C ASN A 4 4.37 -2.45 8.62
N ARG A 5 3.90 -2.20 9.84
CA ARG A 5 2.55 -1.68 10.14
C ARG A 5 2.63 -0.52 11.10
N THR A 6 1.77 0.47 10.91
CA THR A 6 1.65 1.58 11.86
C THR A 6 0.35 1.45 12.62
N VAL A 7 0.44 1.38 13.93
CA VAL A 7 -0.70 1.34 14.85
C VAL A 7 -0.79 2.69 15.55
N LEU A 8 -1.97 3.30 15.50
CA LEU A 8 -2.26 4.58 16.16
C LEU A 8 -2.76 4.30 17.57
N ILE A 9 -2.00 4.71 18.58
CA ILE A 9 -2.30 4.46 19.98
C ILE A 9 -2.39 5.79 20.73
N PRO A 10 -3.55 6.16 21.27
CA PRO A 10 -3.66 7.34 22.12
C PRO A 10 -2.95 7.10 23.44
N LEU A 11 -2.26 8.13 23.95
CA LEU A 11 -1.46 8.06 25.16
C LEU A 11 -2.13 8.81 26.33
N SER A 12 -2.23 8.12 27.46
CA SER A 12 -2.50 8.72 28.76
C SER A 12 -1.19 9.26 29.32
N VAL A 13 -0.95 10.55 29.11
CA VAL A 13 0.22 11.24 29.64
C VAL A 13 -0.12 11.78 31.04
N PRO A 14 0.70 11.49 32.08
CA PRO A 14 0.52 12.09 33.41
C PRO A 14 0.48 13.63 33.30
N GLU A 15 -0.47 14.27 33.99
CA GLU A 15 -0.71 15.71 33.84
C GLU A 15 0.51 16.54 34.21
N GLU A 16 1.22 16.14 35.26
CA GLU A 16 2.48 16.74 35.70
C GLU A 16 3.60 16.64 34.65
N SER A 17 3.56 15.65 33.77
CA SER A 17 4.60 15.39 32.76
C SER A 17 4.24 15.93 31.38
N ARG A 18 3.03 16.44 31.16
CA ARG A 18 2.66 17.07 29.88
C ARG A 18 3.58 18.23 29.49
N PRO A 19 3.99 19.13 30.40
CA PRO A 19 4.94 20.19 30.08
C PRO A 19 6.30 19.66 29.56
N ASP A 20 6.76 18.51 30.03
CA ASP A 20 8.04 17.93 29.59
C ASP A 20 8.05 17.57 28.10
N PHE A 21 6.92 17.08 27.58
CA PHE A 21 6.77 16.84 26.15
C PHE A 21 6.75 18.15 25.36
N HIS A 22 6.01 19.16 25.82
CA HIS A 22 5.98 20.48 25.17
C HIS A 22 7.35 21.13 25.17
N HIS A 23 8.09 21.06 26.28
CA HIS A 23 9.45 21.56 26.37
C HIS A 23 10.43 20.76 25.49
N THR A 24 10.14 19.51 25.17
CA THR A 24 10.96 18.69 24.26
C THR A 24 10.64 18.96 22.78
N ILE A 25 9.39 19.27 22.46
CA ILE A 25 8.95 19.61 21.10
C ILE A 25 9.70 20.83 20.56
N LEU A 26 9.85 21.89 21.37
CA LEU A 26 10.46 23.13 20.93
C LEU A 26 11.90 22.96 20.43
N PRO A 27 12.85 22.41 21.21
CA PRO A 27 14.21 22.20 20.75
C PRO A 27 14.29 21.16 19.61
N TYR A 28 13.36 20.20 19.58
CA TYR A 28 13.29 19.25 18.45
C TYR A 28 12.91 19.97 17.15
N ALA A 29 11.86 20.80 17.17
CA ALA A 29 11.43 21.60 16.04
C ALA A 29 12.50 22.61 15.61
N TYR A 30 13.22 23.20 16.59
CA TYR A 30 14.38 24.07 16.32
C TYR A 30 15.44 23.31 15.51
N CYS A 31 15.85 22.12 15.93
CA CYS A 31 16.82 21.31 15.18
C CYS A 31 16.32 20.96 13.77
N GLN A 32 15.03 20.71 13.61
CA GLN A 32 14.43 20.47 12.30
C GLN A 32 14.51 21.70 11.42
N GLN A 33 14.15 22.87 11.93
CA GLN A 33 14.13 24.13 11.17
C GLN A 33 15.53 24.56 10.76
N GLU A 34 16.49 24.54 11.67
CA GLU A 34 17.90 24.82 11.37
C GLU A 34 18.47 23.89 10.29
N THR A 35 18.05 22.63 10.31
CA THR A 35 18.41 21.66 9.26
C THR A 35 17.79 22.05 7.91
N VAL A 36 16.52 22.46 7.91
CA VAL A 36 15.87 22.94 6.67
C VAL A 36 16.59 24.18 6.16
N ASP A 37 16.92 25.13 7.01
CA ASP A 37 17.57 26.38 6.63
C ASP A 37 18.97 26.15 6.05
N HIS A 38 19.71 25.19 6.59
CA HIS A 38 21.02 24.75 6.04
C HIS A 38 20.90 24.03 4.69
N CYS A 39 19.87 23.20 4.54
CA CYS A 39 19.74 22.30 3.39
C CYS A 39 18.93 22.91 2.22
N TRP A 40 18.18 23.99 2.47
CA TRP A 40 17.34 24.67 1.50
C TRP A 40 17.93 26.03 1.14
N PRO A 41 18.49 26.22 -0.05
CA PRO A 41 19.06 27.51 -0.45
C PRO A 41 17.99 28.59 -0.58
N ASP A 42 18.38 29.88 -0.45
CA ASP A 42 17.45 31.02 -0.49
C ASP A 42 16.63 31.09 -1.80
N ASN A 43 17.19 30.64 -2.91
CA ASN A 43 16.52 30.69 -4.20
C ASN A 43 16.87 29.45 -5.07
N PRO A 44 16.32 28.27 -4.75
CA PRO A 44 16.60 27.07 -5.51
C PRO A 44 15.99 27.19 -6.91
N LYS A 45 16.76 26.87 -7.96
CA LYS A 45 16.34 26.96 -9.35
C LYS A 45 15.95 25.59 -9.93
N GLN A 46 16.44 24.51 -9.36
CA GLN A 46 16.24 23.15 -9.79
C GLN A 46 16.23 22.19 -8.59
N PRO A 47 15.62 21.00 -8.72
CA PRO A 47 15.54 20.04 -7.62
C PRO A 47 16.87 19.64 -7.00
N ASN A 48 17.95 19.64 -7.79
CA ASN A 48 19.29 19.26 -7.33
C ASN A 48 19.98 20.33 -6.47
N ASP A 49 19.43 21.53 -6.39
CA ASP A 49 19.93 22.56 -5.49
C ASP A 49 19.59 22.24 -4.02
N LEU A 50 18.57 21.40 -3.79
CA LEU A 50 18.16 20.96 -2.45
C LEU A 50 19.11 19.85 -1.94
N LYS A 51 19.68 20.07 -0.76
CA LYS A 51 20.54 19.08 -0.09
C LYS A 51 19.67 18.09 0.69
N THR A 52 19.74 16.81 0.36
CA THR A 52 18.90 15.77 0.95
C THR A 52 19.69 14.71 1.72
N SER A 53 21.03 14.81 1.71
CA SER A 53 21.90 13.86 2.41
C SER A 53 21.81 14.07 3.92
N LYS A 54 21.26 13.07 4.61
CA LYS A 54 21.23 13.06 6.09
C LYS A 54 22.64 13.11 6.66
N GLN A 55 23.58 12.33 6.12
CA GLN A 55 24.94 12.24 6.64
C GLN A 55 25.68 13.57 6.56
N ASP A 56 25.54 14.28 5.44
CA ASP A 56 26.19 15.60 5.27
C ASP A 56 25.58 16.64 6.20
N ALA A 57 24.26 16.64 6.36
CA ALA A 57 23.58 17.53 7.31
C ALA A 57 23.96 17.20 8.75
N GLU A 58 24.05 15.94 9.12
CA GLU A 58 24.46 15.50 10.45
C GLU A 58 25.91 15.91 10.74
N ASN A 59 26.83 15.70 9.81
CA ASN A 59 28.24 16.12 9.95
C ASN A 59 28.40 17.64 10.08
N ALA A 60 27.53 18.43 9.43
CA ALA A 60 27.61 19.89 9.45
C ALA A 60 26.95 20.53 10.67
N LEU A 61 25.92 19.92 11.25
CA LEU A 61 25.03 20.58 12.17
C LEU A 61 24.96 19.93 13.56
N TYR A 62 25.31 18.65 13.71
CA TYR A 62 25.05 17.90 14.93
C TYR A 62 25.67 18.54 16.18
N ASP A 63 26.96 18.84 16.14
CA ASP A 63 27.67 19.42 17.31
C ASP A 63 27.08 20.80 17.65
N ARG A 64 26.86 21.67 16.65
CA ARG A 64 26.25 22.99 16.84
C ARG A 64 24.86 22.89 17.47
N LEU A 65 24.00 22.02 16.94
CA LEU A 65 22.62 21.85 17.46
C LEU A 65 22.62 21.26 18.87
N ARG A 66 23.57 20.40 19.19
CA ARG A 66 23.76 19.92 20.56
C ARG A 66 24.08 21.06 21.54
N ASP A 67 25.02 21.92 21.17
CA ASP A 67 25.42 23.07 21.97
C ASP A 67 24.26 24.08 22.11
N GLU A 68 23.58 24.42 21.01
CA GLU A 68 22.49 25.40 21.00
C GLU A 68 21.22 24.90 21.73
N THR A 69 21.09 23.63 21.97
CA THR A 69 20.01 23.04 22.80
C THR A 69 20.47 22.76 24.24
N ASP A 70 21.59 23.36 24.67
CA ASP A 70 22.21 23.21 26.01
C ASP A 70 22.39 21.74 26.43
N GLU A 71 22.58 20.83 25.47
CA GLU A 71 22.61 19.38 25.64
C GLU A 71 21.35 18.75 26.31
N GLN A 72 20.29 19.54 26.52
CA GLN A 72 19.07 19.08 27.16
C GLN A 72 18.30 18.08 26.28
N LEU A 73 18.30 18.30 24.94
CA LEU A 73 17.69 17.37 24.03
C LEU A 73 18.56 16.10 23.89
N ASN A 74 17.97 14.93 24.07
CA ASN A 74 18.69 13.66 23.91
C ASN A 74 19.43 13.60 22.56
N ALA A 75 20.70 13.19 22.56
CA ALA A 75 21.55 13.10 21.37
C ALA A 75 20.89 12.35 20.19
N ASN A 76 20.13 11.29 20.49
CA ASN A 76 19.39 10.57 19.48
C ASN A 76 18.25 11.40 18.88
N LEU A 77 17.58 12.24 19.68
CA LEU A 77 16.50 13.10 19.18
C LEU A 77 17.03 14.17 18.23
N VAL A 78 18.22 14.75 18.49
CA VAL A 78 18.90 15.65 17.54
C VAL A 78 19.14 14.97 16.20
N GLN A 79 19.69 13.75 16.22
CA GLN A 79 19.88 12.95 14.99
C GLN A 79 18.57 12.64 14.26
N LYS A 80 17.47 12.40 15.02
CA LYS A 80 16.15 12.16 14.42
C LYS A 80 15.55 13.44 13.84
N ALA A 81 15.70 14.58 14.49
CA ALA A 81 15.26 15.86 13.96
C ALA A 81 15.94 16.19 12.62
N ILE A 82 17.26 16.01 12.52
CA ILE A 82 18.01 16.16 11.26
C ILE A 82 17.49 15.21 10.20
N LYS A 83 17.26 13.93 10.55
CA LYS A 83 16.72 12.93 9.62
C LYS A 83 15.31 13.31 9.13
N ASP A 84 14.44 13.74 10.02
CA ASP A 84 13.06 14.09 9.66
C ASP A 84 13.05 15.30 8.73
N ALA A 85 13.87 16.32 9.01
CA ALA A 85 14.00 17.49 8.15
C ALA A 85 14.56 17.15 6.76
N THR A 86 15.62 16.37 6.67
CA THR A 86 16.19 15.93 5.38
C THR A 86 15.22 15.05 4.60
N SER A 87 14.40 14.24 5.27
CA SER A 87 13.35 13.44 4.64
C SER A 87 12.21 14.31 4.08
N ALA A 88 11.83 15.39 4.80
CA ALA A 88 10.84 16.35 4.30
C ALA A 88 11.35 17.08 3.04
N ILE A 89 12.62 17.50 3.05
CA ILE A 89 13.25 18.12 1.86
C ILE A 89 13.33 17.13 0.70
N SER A 90 13.67 15.87 0.96
CA SER A 90 13.69 14.82 -0.07
C SER A 90 12.32 14.61 -0.69
N SER A 91 11.25 14.66 0.11
CA SER A 91 9.87 14.59 -0.39
C SER A 91 9.54 15.79 -1.27
N CYS A 92 9.92 17.00 -0.86
CA CYS A 92 9.77 18.22 -1.67
C CYS A 92 10.54 18.11 -2.99
N LYS A 93 11.79 17.61 -2.95
CA LYS A 93 12.59 17.38 -4.16
C LYS A 93 11.88 16.46 -5.15
N THR A 94 11.38 15.33 -4.67
CA THR A 94 10.64 14.37 -5.51
C THR A 94 9.36 14.98 -6.10
N SER A 95 8.60 15.75 -5.31
CA SER A 95 7.42 16.47 -5.81
C SER A 95 7.79 17.47 -6.89
N TRP A 96 8.88 18.20 -6.71
CA TRP A 96 9.37 19.14 -7.71
C TRP A 96 9.81 18.46 -9.02
N GLU A 97 10.55 17.34 -8.92
CA GLU A 97 10.93 16.51 -10.07
C GLU A 97 9.70 15.99 -10.85
N ASN A 98 8.56 15.80 -10.16
CA ASN A 98 7.29 15.45 -10.77
C ASN A 98 6.51 16.64 -11.35
N GLY A 99 7.03 17.86 -11.22
CA GLY A 99 6.41 19.08 -11.75
C GLY A 99 5.43 19.78 -10.80
N ASP A 100 5.39 19.36 -9.53
CA ASP A 100 4.55 20.01 -8.52
C ASP A 100 5.20 21.32 -8.00
N ARG A 101 4.35 22.25 -7.57
CA ARG A 101 4.82 23.41 -6.80
C ARG A 101 5.20 22.99 -5.40
N ILE A 102 6.38 23.39 -4.97
CA ILE A 102 6.88 23.11 -3.62
C ILE A 102 7.01 24.39 -2.82
N SER A 103 6.96 24.26 -1.49
CA SER A 103 7.31 25.31 -0.53
C SER A 103 8.34 24.76 0.44
N LYS A 104 9.17 25.64 1.00
CA LYS A 104 10.12 25.32 2.05
C LYS A 104 9.36 24.75 3.25
N PRO A 105 9.75 23.59 3.80
CA PRO A 105 9.15 23.05 5.02
C PRO A 105 9.31 24.03 6.18
N ASP A 106 8.25 24.19 6.98
CA ASP A 106 8.23 24.99 8.19
C ASP A 106 7.84 24.08 9.36
N PHE A 107 8.71 24.00 10.36
CA PHE A 107 8.54 23.22 11.57
C PHE A 107 8.13 24.05 12.79
N TYR A 108 7.97 25.36 12.64
CA TYR A 108 7.46 26.27 13.66
C TYR A 108 5.97 26.56 13.47
N ASP A 109 5.14 25.54 13.55
CA ASP A 109 3.68 25.78 13.56
C ASP A 109 3.27 26.46 14.86
N ARG A 110 2.58 27.58 14.74
CA ARG A 110 2.22 28.46 15.86
C ARG A 110 1.23 27.85 16.84
N ASP A 111 0.44 26.88 16.40
CA ASP A 111 -0.66 26.29 17.17
C ASP A 111 -0.29 24.96 17.86
N TYR A 112 0.97 24.52 17.77
CA TYR A 112 1.44 23.23 18.29
C TYR A 112 0.66 22.01 17.78
N ALA A 113 -0.32 22.18 16.92
CA ALA A 113 -1.08 21.10 16.34
C ALA A 113 -0.26 20.42 15.23
N GLY A 114 -0.12 19.09 15.33
CA GLY A 114 0.60 18.31 14.32
C GLY A 114 2.09 18.14 14.56
N TYR A 115 2.62 18.59 15.70
CA TYR A 115 4.02 18.35 16.04
C TYR A 115 4.33 16.86 16.13
N THR A 116 5.42 16.48 15.46
CA THR A 116 5.84 15.08 15.36
C THR A 116 7.29 14.95 15.80
N MET A 117 7.56 14.06 16.74
CA MET A 117 8.91 13.65 17.15
C MET A 117 9.13 12.16 16.84
N THR A 118 10.25 11.85 16.23
CA THR A 118 10.63 10.46 15.91
C THR A 118 11.48 9.87 17.02
N TYR A 119 11.07 8.70 17.52
CA TYR A 119 11.75 7.96 18.58
C TYR A 119 12.18 6.57 18.10
N ASP A 120 13.41 6.17 18.41
CA ASP A 120 13.86 4.79 18.30
C ASP A 120 14.18 4.19 19.68
N LYS A 121 14.62 2.96 19.73
CA LYS A 121 14.94 2.23 20.96
C LYS A 121 16.00 2.87 21.86
N ARG A 122 16.73 3.88 21.40
CA ARG A 122 17.73 4.64 22.19
C ARG A 122 17.06 5.73 23.02
N ALA A 123 15.97 6.30 22.52
CA ALA A 123 15.25 7.40 23.16
C ALA A 123 13.85 7.00 23.66
N ALA A 124 13.33 5.83 23.27
CA ALA A 124 12.07 5.30 23.79
C ALA A 124 12.16 3.80 24.12
N THR A 125 11.33 3.37 25.04
CA THR A 125 11.10 1.95 25.35
C THR A 125 9.61 1.67 25.22
N TYR A 126 9.27 0.59 24.53
CA TYR A 126 7.89 0.22 24.25
C TYR A 126 7.60 -1.14 24.89
N THR A 127 6.45 -1.25 25.53
CA THR A 127 5.87 -2.51 26.00
C THR A 127 4.50 -2.73 25.36
N GLN A 128 3.80 -3.78 25.76
CA GLN A 128 2.45 -4.02 25.27
C GLN A 128 1.40 -3.01 25.79
N TYR A 129 1.66 -2.31 26.90
CA TYR A 129 0.64 -1.48 27.57
C TYR A 129 1.09 -0.04 27.82
N GLU A 130 2.38 0.24 27.67
CA GLU A 130 2.94 1.55 27.93
C GLU A 130 4.18 1.83 27.08
N ALA A 131 4.51 3.10 26.95
CA ALA A 131 5.74 3.56 26.33
C ALA A 131 6.42 4.57 27.25
N SER A 132 7.76 4.51 27.30
CA SER A 132 8.59 5.49 28.03
C SER A 132 9.44 6.25 27.04
N PHE A 133 9.36 7.59 27.09
CA PHE A 133 10.03 8.50 26.17
C PHE A 133 11.06 9.36 26.88
N SER A 134 12.23 9.58 26.27
CA SER A 134 13.16 10.60 26.73
C SER A 134 12.61 11.99 26.43
N THR A 135 12.59 12.85 27.44
CA THR A 135 12.28 14.27 27.31
C THR A 135 13.48 15.10 27.79
N VAL A 136 13.42 16.42 27.69
CA VAL A 136 14.46 17.34 28.22
C VAL A 136 14.61 17.23 29.73
N ASN A 137 13.55 16.85 30.46
CA ASN A 137 13.56 16.72 31.92
C ASN A 137 13.69 15.27 32.42
N GLY A 138 14.06 14.32 31.54
CA GLY A 138 14.19 12.92 31.88
C GLY A 138 13.25 12.00 31.08
N ARG A 139 12.91 10.86 31.65
CA ARG A 139 12.02 9.89 30.97
C ARG A 139 10.61 9.96 31.54
N VAL A 140 9.64 10.05 30.64
CA VAL A 140 8.21 10.04 30.96
C VAL A 140 7.61 8.73 30.46
N THR A 141 6.89 8.01 31.33
CA THR A 141 6.15 6.80 30.97
C THR A 141 4.67 7.11 30.81
N CYS A 142 4.12 6.75 29.66
CA CYS A 142 2.75 6.96 29.29
C CYS A 142 2.06 5.62 29.09
N ARG A 143 0.86 5.45 29.67
CA ARG A 143 0.02 4.28 29.40
C ARG A 143 -0.73 4.45 28.09
N TYR A 144 -1.07 3.33 27.44
CA TYR A 144 -1.92 3.32 26.27
C TYR A 144 -3.39 3.44 26.68
N GLU A 145 -4.13 4.33 26.02
CA GLU A 145 -5.59 4.40 26.15
C GLU A 145 -6.20 3.38 25.18
N LEU A 146 -6.56 2.23 25.70
CA LEU A 146 -7.05 1.10 24.92
C LEU A 146 -8.58 1.05 24.90
N PRO A 147 -9.21 0.64 23.79
CA PRO A 147 -10.63 0.36 23.77
C PRO A 147 -10.98 -0.81 24.70
N ARG A 148 -12.25 -0.86 25.13
CA ARG A 148 -12.73 -1.95 26.00
C ARG A 148 -12.68 -3.32 25.34
N GLU A 149 -13.00 -3.35 24.03
CA GLU A 149 -12.91 -4.56 23.20
C GLU A 149 -11.69 -4.43 22.31
N LEU A 150 -10.76 -5.36 22.46
CA LEU A 150 -9.50 -5.37 21.72
C LEU A 150 -9.56 -6.24 20.46
N GLU A 151 -10.46 -7.23 20.44
CA GLU A 151 -10.59 -8.18 19.33
C GLU A 151 -10.86 -7.44 18.00
N GLY A 152 -10.15 -7.82 16.94
CA GLY A 152 -10.25 -7.19 15.62
C GLY A 152 -9.63 -5.80 15.51
N THR A 153 -9.01 -5.27 16.57
CA THR A 153 -8.30 -3.99 16.50
C THR A 153 -6.87 -4.17 16.00
N PRO A 154 -6.30 -3.16 15.29
CA PRO A 154 -4.87 -3.18 14.91
C PRO A 154 -3.92 -3.33 16.11
N TYR A 155 -4.34 -2.88 17.29
CA TYR A 155 -3.59 -3.07 18.52
C TYR A 155 -3.48 -4.55 18.88
N ALA A 156 -4.59 -5.28 18.93
CA ALA A 156 -4.59 -6.72 19.20
C ALA A 156 -3.81 -7.50 18.12
N GLU A 157 -3.97 -7.11 16.85
CA GLU A 157 -3.32 -7.80 15.74
C GLU A 157 -1.80 -7.62 15.70
N TYR A 158 -1.28 -6.45 16.12
CA TYR A 158 0.13 -6.12 15.91
C TYR A 158 0.90 -5.88 17.21
N VAL A 159 0.31 -5.22 18.21
CA VAL A 159 1.01 -4.88 19.46
C VAL A 159 1.01 -6.03 20.44
N LEU A 160 -0.12 -6.76 20.54
CA LEU A 160 -0.21 -7.93 21.44
C LEU A 160 0.40 -9.20 20.85
N ASP A 161 0.53 -9.27 19.52
CA ASP A 161 1.15 -10.41 18.86
C ASP A 161 2.68 -10.35 18.98
N ARG A 162 3.26 -11.29 19.74
CA ARG A 162 4.71 -11.37 20.00
C ARG A 162 5.58 -11.60 18.75
N ARG A 163 4.98 -11.93 17.63
CA ARG A 163 5.69 -12.05 16.34
C ARG A 163 6.07 -10.70 15.75
N TRP A 164 5.48 -9.61 16.24
CA TRP A 164 5.78 -8.25 15.86
C TRP A 164 6.65 -7.57 16.91
N SER A 165 7.53 -6.70 16.46
CA SER A 165 8.41 -5.90 17.30
C SER A 165 8.26 -4.43 17.01
N PHE A 166 8.43 -3.57 18.02
CA PHE A 166 8.42 -2.12 17.84
C PHE A 166 9.64 -1.66 17.05
N GLY A 167 9.38 -0.87 16.00
CA GLY A 167 10.36 -0.13 15.22
C GLY A 167 10.49 1.33 15.64
N THR A 168 11.17 2.12 14.79
CA THR A 168 11.23 3.57 14.95
C THR A 168 9.83 4.16 14.79
N SER A 169 9.30 4.73 15.87
CA SER A 169 7.93 5.19 15.98
C SER A 169 7.86 6.70 16.11
N LYS A 170 6.67 7.29 15.97
CA LYS A 170 6.47 8.74 16.08
C LYS A 170 5.55 9.07 17.24
N LEU A 171 5.92 10.07 18.03
CA LEU A 171 5.04 10.73 18.97
C LEU A 171 4.46 11.96 18.30
N ILE A 172 3.13 12.07 18.27
CA ILE A 172 2.43 13.18 17.63
C ILE A 172 1.53 13.85 18.66
N PHE A 173 1.53 15.18 18.66
CA PHE A 173 0.57 15.99 19.38
C PHE A 173 -0.40 16.62 18.39
N ASP A 174 -1.69 16.36 18.53
CA ASP A 174 -2.74 16.82 17.59
C ASP A 174 -3.38 18.17 18.01
N GLY A 175 -2.86 18.80 19.05
CA GLY A 175 -3.42 20.01 19.65
C GLY A 175 -4.20 19.74 20.94
N GLU A 176 -4.65 18.51 21.18
CA GLU A 176 -5.42 18.11 22.35
C GLU A 176 -4.73 16.99 23.13
N ARG A 177 -4.30 15.93 22.42
CA ARG A 177 -3.71 14.74 23.03
C ARG A 177 -2.49 14.24 22.28
N PHE A 178 -1.73 13.38 22.97
CA PHE A 178 -0.58 12.72 22.39
C PHE A 178 -0.96 11.33 21.83
N TRP A 179 -0.38 11.04 20.67
CA TRP A 179 -0.56 9.78 19.95
C TRP A 179 0.79 9.13 19.71
N LEU A 180 0.87 7.83 19.94
CA LEU A 180 1.98 7.02 19.45
C LEU A 180 1.57 6.41 18.10
N HIS A 181 2.26 6.79 17.04
CA HIS A 181 2.24 6.07 15.78
C HIS A 181 3.29 4.95 15.86
N ALA A 182 2.89 3.84 16.45
CA ALA A 182 3.75 2.69 16.69
C ALA A 182 4.03 1.96 15.37
N VAL A 183 5.28 1.95 14.95
CA VAL A 183 5.71 1.13 13.80
C VAL A 183 6.02 -0.27 14.32
N MET A 184 5.25 -1.23 13.84
CA MET A 184 5.40 -2.65 14.18
C MET A 184 6.06 -3.36 12.99
N ASN A 185 7.15 -4.05 13.25
CA ASN A 185 7.93 -4.78 12.25
C ASN A 185 7.84 -6.27 12.49
N ARG A 186 7.70 -7.04 11.43
CA ARG A 186 7.77 -8.50 11.47
C ARG A 186 8.65 -9.00 10.34
N GLN A 187 9.56 -9.88 10.68
CA GLN A 187 10.35 -10.63 9.69
C GLN A 187 9.63 -11.94 9.40
N PHE A 188 9.42 -12.21 8.12
CA PHE A 188 8.96 -13.52 7.65
C PHE A 188 10.19 -14.28 7.15
N GLY A 189 10.25 -15.58 7.46
CA GLY A 189 11.15 -16.50 6.78
C GLY A 189 10.80 -16.63 5.29
N ASP A 190 11.53 -17.45 4.56
CA ASP A 190 11.28 -17.69 3.13
C ASP A 190 9.98 -18.48 2.90
N ASP A 191 9.42 -19.08 3.96
CA ASP A 191 8.16 -19.81 3.92
C ASP A 191 6.97 -18.88 4.13
N PRO A 192 5.95 -18.91 3.25
CA PRO A 192 4.69 -18.20 3.45
C PRO A 192 4.03 -18.71 4.72
N VAL A 193 3.78 -17.84 5.70
CA VAL A 193 3.08 -18.20 6.93
C VAL A 193 1.59 -18.36 6.63
N TYR A 194 1.26 -19.42 5.91
CA TYR A 194 -0.07 -19.98 5.91
C TYR A 194 -0.23 -20.89 7.12
N ALA A 195 -0.72 -20.36 8.22
CA ALA A 195 -1.47 -21.16 9.18
C ALA A 195 -2.87 -20.57 9.25
N PRO A 196 -3.82 -21.00 8.43
CA PRO A 196 -5.14 -21.15 8.97
C PRO A 196 -5.03 -22.27 9.99
N GLU A 197 -5.70 -22.12 11.12
CA GLU A 197 -6.06 -23.24 11.99
C GLU A 197 -6.88 -24.21 11.13
N THR A 198 -6.25 -25.13 10.43
CA THR A 198 -6.86 -26.20 9.70
C THR A 198 -6.87 -27.41 10.60
N GLU A 199 -8.05 -27.94 10.79
CA GLU A 199 -8.29 -29.21 11.45
C GLU A 199 -7.28 -30.27 10.99
N PRO A 200 -6.79 -31.16 11.90
CA PRO A 200 -5.84 -32.19 11.55
C PRO A 200 -6.55 -33.24 10.69
N GLY A 201 -6.31 -33.21 9.39
CA GLY A 201 -6.87 -34.27 8.51
C GLY A 201 -6.82 -34.06 7.02
N SER A 202 -6.30 -32.96 6.47
CA SER A 202 -6.24 -32.82 5.02
C SER A 202 -4.80 -32.72 4.51
N ASP A 203 -4.43 -33.70 3.75
CA ASP A 203 -3.35 -33.87 2.78
C ASP A 203 -2.14 -32.93 2.90
N THR A 204 -1.01 -33.56 3.22
CA THR A 204 0.36 -33.09 2.97
C THR A 204 0.55 -32.72 1.50
N GLN A 205 0.09 -31.52 1.10
CA GLN A 205 0.52 -30.92 -0.16
C GLN A 205 1.90 -30.31 0.04
N ASN A 206 2.83 -30.65 -0.83
CA ASN A 206 4.22 -30.21 -0.85
C ASN A 206 4.33 -28.72 -0.51
N GLU A 207 5.05 -28.37 0.54
CA GLU A 207 5.32 -27.01 1.02
C GLU A 207 6.04 -26.14 -0.03
N ASP A 208 6.59 -26.72 -1.08
CA ASP A 208 7.36 -26.08 -2.13
C ASP A 208 6.53 -25.63 -3.36
N THR A 209 5.19 -25.66 -3.31
CA THR A 209 4.37 -25.32 -4.49
C THR A 209 4.08 -23.83 -4.57
N VAL A 210 4.64 -23.12 -5.57
CA VAL A 210 4.31 -21.73 -5.87
C VAL A 210 2.94 -21.68 -6.57
N ARG A 211 1.93 -21.13 -5.91
CA ARG A 211 0.59 -20.93 -6.47
C ARG A 211 0.36 -19.47 -6.80
N VAL A 212 0.08 -19.17 -8.06
CA VAL A 212 -0.09 -17.82 -8.59
C VAL A 212 -1.57 -17.51 -8.81
N LEU A 213 -2.02 -16.34 -8.33
CA LEU A 213 -3.29 -15.71 -8.70
C LEU A 213 -3.01 -14.59 -9.70
N GLY A 214 -3.43 -14.75 -10.95
CA GLY A 214 -3.39 -13.67 -11.94
C GLY A 214 -4.53 -12.68 -11.74
N VAL A 215 -4.28 -11.39 -11.89
CA VAL A 215 -5.28 -10.31 -11.75
C VAL A 215 -5.15 -9.33 -12.89
N ASP A 216 -6.26 -9.10 -13.58
CA ASP A 216 -6.42 -8.06 -14.60
C ASP A 216 -7.21 -6.87 -14.05
N LEU A 217 -6.78 -5.63 -14.36
CA LEU A 217 -7.41 -4.38 -13.92
C LEU A 217 -7.98 -3.63 -15.10
N ASN A 218 -9.27 -3.29 -15.02
CA ASN A 218 -10.05 -2.77 -16.13
C ASN A 218 -10.60 -1.35 -15.90
N VAL A 219 -10.75 -0.60 -16.98
CA VAL A 219 -11.32 0.76 -17.01
C VAL A 219 -12.84 0.77 -17.16
N ASP A 220 -13.43 -0.35 -17.53
CA ASP A 220 -14.86 -0.57 -17.76
C ASP A 220 -15.30 -1.92 -17.20
N GLY A 221 -16.58 -2.10 -16.95
CA GLY A 221 -17.13 -3.31 -16.36
C GLY A 221 -16.61 -3.58 -14.95
N ALA A 222 -16.13 -4.80 -14.69
CA ALA A 222 -15.50 -5.12 -13.41
C ALA A 222 -14.11 -4.49 -13.30
N THR A 223 -13.83 -3.79 -12.22
CA THR A 223 -12.54 -3.10 -12.01
C THR A 223 -11.36 -4.08 -11.89
N ALA A 224 -11.58 -5.25 -11.30
CA ALA A 224 -10.58 -6.30 -11.20
C ALA A 224 -11.20 -7.67 -11.50
N VAL A 225 -10.49 -8.48 -12.27
CA VAL A 225 -10.87 -9.85 -12.59
C VAL A 225 -9.69 -10.78 -12.27
N THR A 226 -9.96 -11.90 -11.63
CA THR A 226 -8.94 -12.87 -11.23
C THR A 226 -8.90 -14.09 -12.13
N SER A 227 -7.77 -14.78 -12.19
CA SER A 227 -7.62 -16.06 -12.91
C SER A 227 -8.55 -17.17 -12.37
N THR A 228 -9.12 -16.98 -11.19
CA THR A 228 -10.14 -17.85 -10.59
C THR A 228 -11.57 -17.49 -11.00
N GLY A 229 -11.74 -16.54 -11.91
CA GLY A 229 -13.04 -16.12 -12.43
C GLY A 229 -13.88 -15.27 -11.47
N GLN A 230 -13.25 -14.58 -10.52
CA GLN A 230 -13.94 -13.61 -9.66
C GLN A 230 -13.88 -12.21 -10.27
N PHE A 231 -15.00 -11.49 -10.21
CA PHE A 231 -15.18 -10.15 -10.77
C PHE A 231 -15.45 -9.18 -9.62
N TYR A 232 -14.64 -8.14 -9.47
CA TYR A 232 -14.70 -7.20 -8.36
C TYR A 232 -14.87 -5.77 -8.83
N GLY A 233 -15.75 -5.03 -8.14
CA GLY A 233 -16.02 -3.63 -8.39
C GLY A 233 -16.87 -3.39 -9.63
N ASN A 234 -17.12 -2.09 -9.89
CA ASN A 234 -17.85 -1.61 -11.06
C ASN A 234 -17.18 -0.32 -11.53
N ALA A 235 -16.34 -0.44 -12.58
CA ALA A 235 -15.59 0.68 -13.13
C ALA A 235 -16.52 1.69 -13.83
N ASP A 236 -17.63 1.24 -14.42
CA ASP A 236 -18.58 2.13 -15.09
C ASP A 236 -19.29 3.03 -14.08
N ALA A 237 -19.75 2.48 -12.95
CA ALA A 237 -20.35 3.27 -11.87
C ALA A 237 -19.34 4.26 -11.26
N LEU A 238 -18.07 3.84 -11.12
CA LEU A 238 -16.99 4.70 -10.64
C LEU A 238 -16.71 5.85 -11.60
N ASN A 239 -16.69 5.59 -12.91
CA ASN A 239 -16.51 6.59 -13.94
C ASN A 239 -17.68 7.60 -13.97
N ALA A 240 -18.92 7.11 -13.91
CA ALA A 240 -20.11 7.97 -13.84
C ALA A 240 -20.05 8.90 -12.60
N TYR A 241 -19.72 8.36 -11.42
CA TYR A 241 -19.52 9.19 -10.22
C TYR A 241 -18.43 10.25 -10.41
N ARG A 242 -17.31 9.89 -11.04
CA ARG A 242 -16.23 10.86 -11.33
C ARG A 242 -16.70 11.97 -12.24
N ASP A 243 -17.43 11.64 -13.30
CA ASP A 243 -17.91 12.61 -14.29
C ASP A 243 -18.92 13.58 -13.64
N ASP A 244 -19.81 13.08 -12.77
CA ASP A 244 -20.72 13.92 -11.96
C ASP A 244 -19.93 14.87 -11.04
N GLN A 245 -18.88 14.38 -10.36
CA GLN A 245 -18.04 15.24 -9.53
C GLN A 245 -17.25 16.26 -10.33
N GLU A 246 -16.80 15.92 -11.52
CA GLU A 246 -16.11 16.85 -12.42
C GLU A 246 -17.00 17.97 -12.91
N GLN A 247 -18.24 17.65 -13.30
CA GLN A 247 -19.26 18.63 -13.66
C GLN A 247 -19.53 19.59 -12.49
N LEU A 248 -19.80 19.06 -11.31
CA LEU A 248 -20.08 19.85 -10.12
C LEU A 248 -18.90 20.77 -9.73
N ARG A 249 -17.66 20.29 -9.88
CA ARG A 249 -16.47 21.12 -9.67
C ARG A 249 -16.40 22.27 -10.68
N GLY A 250 -16.74 22.01 -11.94
CA GLY A 250 -16.83 23.03 -12.98
C GLY A 250 -17.81 24.14 -12.62
N GLU A 251 -19.01 23.77 -12.15
CA GLU A 251 -20.06 24.71 -11.72
C GLU A 251 -19.61 25.55 -10.51
N LEU A 252 -18.99 24.94 -9.50
CA LEU A 252 -18.46 25.63 -8.34
C LEU A 252 -17.35 26.62 -8.69
N GLN A 253 -16.46 26.26 -9.63
CA GLN A 253 -15.40 27.14 -10.10
C GLN A 253 -15.93 28.34 -10.88
N GLN A 254 -16.96 28.14 -11.71
CA GLN A 254 -17.61 29.22 -12.47
C GLN A 254 -18.35 30.22 -11.57
N THR A 255 -18.82 29.78 -10.40
CA THR A 255 -19.54 30.65 -9.45
C THR A 255 -18.65 31.76 -8.85
N GLY A 256 -17.34 31.55 -8.72
CA GLY A 256 -16.33 32.54 -8.33
C GLY A 256 -16.47 33.15 -6.92
N THR A 257 -17.38 32.65 -6.07
CA THR A 257 -17.58 33.14 -4.71
C THR A 257 -16.69 32.41 -3.69
N ARG A 258 -16.37 33.07 -2.56
CA ARG A 258 -15.62 32.45 -1.46
C ARG A 258 -16.34 31.19 -0.92
N SER A 259 -17.67 31.22 -0.83
CA SER A 259 -18.46 30.06 -0.40
C SER A 259 -18.34 28.88 -1.38
N ALA A 260 -18.35 29.14 -2.69
CA ALA A 260 -18.13 28.10 -3.71
C ALA A 260 -16.72 27.53 -3.61
N HIS A 261 -15.70 28.37 -3.34
CA HIS A 261 -14.32 27.93 -3.14
C HIS A 261 -14.16 26.99 -1.92
N LEU A 262 -14.77 27.33 -0.78
CA LEU A 262 -14.74 26.48 0.42
C LEU A 262 -15.44 25.14 0.17
N ARG A 263 -16.61 25.15 -0.49
CA ARG A 263 -17.30 23.92 -0.88
C ARG A 263 -16.49 23.06 -1.86
N PHE A 264 -15.76 23.68 -2.77
CA PHE A 264 -14.86 22.98 -3.69
C PHE A 264 -13.74 22.25 -2.95
N GLN A 265 -13.13 22.91 -1.95
CA GLN A 265 -12.08 22.28 -1.15
C GLN A 265 -12.62 21.11 -0.30
N GLU A 266 -13.76 21.29 0.34
CA GLU A 266 -14.42 20.24 1.12
C GLU A 266 -14.74 19.01 0.25
N ARG A 267 -15.31 19.22 -0.94
CA ARG A 267 -15.66 18.15 -1.86
C ARG A 267 -14.45 17.37 -2.35
N ARG A 268 -13.34 18.02 -2.63
CA ARG A 268 -12.09 17.30 -3.00
C ARG A 268 -11.69 16.28 -1.94
N GLY A 269 -11.82 16.61 -0.67
CA GLY A 269 -11.53 15.69 0.43
C GLY A 269 -12.49 14.50 0.47
N VAL A 270 -13.80 14.73 0.24
CA VAL A 270 -14.81 13.66 0.20
C VAL A 270 -14.57 12.72 -0.98
N GLU A 271 -14.38 13.28 -2.15
CA GLU A 271 -14.13 12.54 -3.38
C GLU A 271 -12.86 11.67 -3.28
N TRP A 272 -11.78 12.23 -2.74
CA TRP A 272 -10.54 11.48 -2.55
C TRP A 272 -10.73 10.30 -1.60
N ARG A 273 -11.44 10.49 -0.47
CA ARG A 273 -11.76 9.40 0.48
C ARG A 273 -12.60 8.30 -0.16
N TYR A 274 -13.55 8.67 -1.02
CA TYR A 274 -14.39 7.70 -1.74
C TYR A 274 -13.55 6.81 -2.66
N TYR A 275 -12.68 7.39 -3.47
CA TYR A 275 -11.82 6.62 -4.37
C TYR A 275 -10.79 5.78 -3.61
N ASP A 276 -10.26 6.31 -2.53
CA ASP A 276 -9.31 5.59 -1.69
C ASP A 276 -9.98 4.38 -1.03
N GLN A 277 -11.17 4.55 -0.49
CA GLN A 277 -11.98 3.46 0.07
C GLN A 277 -12.36 2.42 -0.99
N TYR A 278 -12.69 2.86 -2.20
CA TYR A 278 -12.97 1.97 -3.31
C TYR A 278 -11.74 1.10 -3.66
N ALA A 279 -10.57 1.69 -3.78
CA ALA A 279 -9.32 0.96 -4.00
C ALA A 279 -9.03 -0.03 -2.86
N HIS A 280 -9.27 0.36 -1.61
CA HIS A 280 -9.15 -0.52 -0.44
C HIS A 280 -10.12 -1.70 -0.48
N SER A 281 -11.35 -1.49 -0.96
CA SER A 281 -12.37 -2.55 -1.11
C SER A 281 -11.93 -3.59 -2.15
N ILE A 282 -11.52 -3.14 -3.34
CA ILE A 282 -11.01 -4.03 -4.40
C ILE A 282 -9.81 -4.83 -3.90
N ALA A 283 -8.83 -4.16 -3.30
CA ALA A 283 -7.64 -4.83 -2.75
C ALA A 283 -7.99 -5.85 -1.64
N SER A 284 -9.04 -5.59 -0.84
CA SER A 284 -9.52 -6.54 0.17
C SER A 284 -10.16 -7.77 -0.47
N SER A 285 -10.93 -7.58 -1.55
CA SER A 285 -11.52 -8.70 -2.29
C SER A 285 -10.45 -9.58 -2.93
N ILE A 286 -9.43 -8.98 -3.57
CA ILE A 286 -8.29 -9.72 -4.13
C ILE A 286 -7.52 -10.45 -3.02
N LYS A 287 -7.29 -9.80 -1.86
CA LYS A 287 -6.67 -10.44 -0.70
C LYS A 287 -7.45 -11.68 -0.26
N HIS A 288 -8.77 -11.57 -0.09
CA HIS A 288 -9.59 -12.70 0.35
C HIS A 288 -9.55 -13.85 -0.65
N GLU A 289 -9.57 -13.53 -1.94
CA GLU A 289 -9.46 -14.53 -2.99
C GLU A 289 -8.10 -15.22 -2.98
N ALA A 290 -7.00 -14.44 -2.90
CA ALA A 290 -5.66 -15.00 -2.81
C ALA A 290 -5.52 -15.97 -1.61
N LEU A 291 -6.06 -15.57 -0.45
CA LEU A 291 -6.06 -16.42 0.74
C LEU A 291 -6.92 -17.68 0.57
N ARG A 292 -8.12 -17.54 -0.02
CA ARG A 292 -9.04 -18.66 -0.28
C ARG A 292 -8.39 -19.74 -1.13
N VAL A 293 -7.67 -19.33 -2.20
CA VAL A 293 -7.01 -20.27 -3.12
C VAL A 293 -5.59 -20.63 -2.66
N ARG A 294 -5.18 -20.20 -1.47
CA ARG A 294 -3.82 -20.41 -0.95
C ARG A 294 -2.74 -19.97 -1.94
N ALA A 295 -2.93 -18.81 -2.60
CA ALA A 295 -1.93 -18.25 -3.49
C ALA A 295 -0.70 -17.79 -2.70
N THR A 296 0.49 -18.12 -3.17
CA THR A 296 1.76 -17.64 -2.62
C THR A 296 2.24 -16.39 -3.34
N ARG A 297 1.68 -16.14 -4.53
CA ARG A 297 1.97 -14.98 -5.38
C ARG A 297 0.69 -14.41 -5.97
N VAL A 298 0.64 -13.09 -6.11
CA VAL A 298 -0.39 -12.40 -6.90
C VAL A 298 0.30 -11.61 -8.00
N ALA A 299 -0.07 -11.86 -9.24
CA ALA A 299 0.51 -11.21 -10.41
C ALA A 299 -0.46 -10.20 -11.01
N PHE A 300 0.01 -8.96 -11.26
CA PHE A 300 -0.69 -7.92 -12.01
C PHE A 300 0.05 -7.59 -13.30
N GLU A 301 -0.61 -6.90 -14.22
CA GLU A 301 0.11 -6.22 -15.30
C GLU A 301 0.90 -4.99 -14.79
N ASP A 302 2.08 -4.76 -15.38
CA ASP A 302 2.78 -3.47 -15.22
C ASP A 302 2.05 -2.37 -16.01
N LEU A 303 1.30 -1.57 -15.30
CA LEU A 303 0.50 -0.47 -15.84
C LEU A 303 1.23 0.89 -15.77
N THR A 304 2.54 0.93 -15.49
CA THR A 304 3.32 2.17 -15.39
C THR A 304 3.30 2.98 -16.69
N ARG A 305 3.20 2.33 -17.83
CA ARG A 305 3.14 2.94 -19.17
C ARG A 305 1.77 2.83 -19.85
N ILE A 306 0.72 2.50 -19.12
CA ILE A 306 -0.62 2.27 -19.69
C ILE A 306 -1.12 3.48 -20.52
N ARG A 307 -0.84 4.72 -20.09
CA ARG A 307 -1.22 5.94 -20.82
C ARG A 307 -0.52 6.13 -22.18
N LYS A 308 0.61 5.43 -22.42
CA LYS A 308 1.26 5.42 -23.73
C LYS A 308 0.60 4.43 -24.70
N ARG A 309 -0.08 3.41 -24.16
CA ARG A 309 -0.76 2.36 -24.91
C ARG A 309 -2.22 2.70 -25.19
N ILE A 310 -2.90 3.28 -24.21
CA ILE A 310 -4.29 3.71 -24.34
C ILE A 310 -4.28 5.24 -24.46
N SER A 311 -4.49 5.75 -25.70
CA SER A 311 -4.69 7.17 -25.94
C SER A 311 -5.94 7.61 -25.19
N ASN A 312 -5.87 8.73 -24.48
CA ASN A 312 -6.97 9.31 -23.69
C ASN A 312 -7.29 8.62 -22.34
N LEU A 313 -6.47 7.67 -21.85
CA LEU A 313 -6.68 7.16 -20.50
C LEU A 313 -6.52 8.28 -19.46
N PRO A 314 -7.52 8.57 -18.62
CA PRO A 314 -7.42 9.57 -17.57
C PRO A 314 -6.30 9.25 -16.58
N LYS A 315 -5.63 10.30 -16.05
CA LYS A 315 -4.61 10.14 -14.97
C LYS A 315 -5.17 9.40 -13.78
N PHE A 316 -6.46 9.57 -13.53
CA PHE A 316 -7.20 8.91 -12.45
C PHE A 316 -7.12 7.38 -12.54
N GLN A 317 -7.32 6.78 -13.71
CA GLN A 317 -7.29 5.31 -13.86
C GLN A 317 -5.91 4.74 -13.52
N GLN A 318 -4.84 5.37 -13.99
CA GLN A 318 -3.48 4.96 -13.65
C GLN A 318 -3.21 5.07 -12.14
N TRP A 319 -3.72 6.14 -11.51
CA TRP A 319 -3.61 6.32 -10.07
C TRP A 319 -4.38 5.24 -9.30
N LEU A 320 -5.63 4.95 -9.71
CA LEU A 320 -6.47 3.92 -9.09
C LEU A 320 -5.81 2.55 -9.14
N PHE A 321 -5.30 2.14 -10.30
CA PHE A 321 -4.66 0.85 -10.49
C PHE A 321 -3.40 0.70 -9.61
N LYS A 322 -2.57 1.74 -9.55
CA LYS A 322 -1.41 1.74 -8.64
C LYS A 322 -1.83 1.64 -7.17
N LYS A 323 -2.94 2.28 -6.78
CA LYS A 323 -3.49 2.19 -5.43
C LYS A 323 -3.98 0.79 -5.12
N VAL A 324 -4.72 0.15 -6.03
CA VAL A 324 -5.19 -1.23 -5.87
C VAL A 324 -4.00 -2.18 -5.71
N GLN A 325 -2.99 -2.11 -6.58
CA GLN A 325 -1.78 -2.92 -6.49
C GLN A 325 -1.08 -2.73 -5.15
N LYS A 326 -0.78 -1.47 -4.75
CA LYS A 326 -0.12 -1.13 -3.49
C LYS A 326 -0.91 -1.60 -2.27
N TYR A 327 -2.25 -1.47 -2.29
CA TYR A 327 -3.08 -1.91 -1.18
C TYR A 327 -3.21 -3.43 -1.11
N THR A 328 -3.17 -4.12 -2.25
CA THR A 328 -3.13 -5.58 -2.31
C THR A 328 -1.81 -6.09 -1.72
N GLU A 329 -0.68 -5.53 -2.15
CA GLU A 329 0.65 -5.81 -1.62
C GLU A 329 0.68 -5.60 -0.09
N TYR A 330 0.31 -4.41 0.36
CA TYR A 330 0.25 -4.08 1.78
C TYR A 330 -0.60 -5.05 2.60
N LYS A 331 -1.77 -5.47 2.07
CA LYS A 331 -2.69 -6.38 2.79
C LYS A 331 -2.21 -7.82 2.80
N LEU A 332 -1.49 -8.26 1.77
CA LEU A 332 -1.00 -9.63 1.60
C LEU A 332 0.36 -9.86 2.26
N GLU A 333 1.17 -8.81 2.40
CA GLU A 333 2.50 -8.86 3.01
C GLU A 333 2.49 -9.56 4.39
N ARG A 334 1.47 -9.31 5.22
CA ARG A 334 1.34 -9.96 6.54
C ARG A 334 1.11 -11.47 6.48
N TYR A 335 0.73 -12.00 5.34
CA TYR A 335 0.51 -13.42 5.10
C TYR A 335 1.68 -14.08 4.35
N GLY A 336 2.74 -13.33 4.05
CA GLY A 336 3.88 -13.82 3.28
C GLY A 336 3.60 -14.00 1.79
N VAL A 337 2.46 -13.49 1.29
CA VAL A 337 2.11 -13.53 -0.15
C VAL A 337 2.73 -12.33 -0.83
N THR A 338 3.56 -12.56 -1.85
CA THR A 338 4.16 -11.48 -2.64
C THR A 338 3.24 -11.04 -3.76
N VAL A 339 3.36 -9.76 -4.11
CA VAL A 339 2.62 -9.13 -5.22
C VAL A 339 3.63 -8.63 -6.23
N ASP A 340 3.54 -9.15 -7.45
CA ASP A 340 4.47 -8.87 -8.53
C ASP A 340 3.76 -8.30 -9.75
N THR A 341 4.52 -7.71 -10.67
CA THR A 341 3.99 -7.20 -11.93
C THR A 341 4.67 -7.85 -13.13
N VAL A 342 3.90 -8.17 -14.16
CA VAL A 342 4.38 -8.74 -15.42
C VAL A 342 4.27 -7.75 -16.58
N LYS A 343 5.09 -7.91 -17.60
CA LYS A 343 5.03 -7.07 -18.81
C LYS A 343 3.70 -7.25 -19.55
N PRO A 344 3.03 -6.17 -19.93
CA PRO A 344 1.68 -6.21 -20.50
C PRO A 344 1.67 -6.43 -22.04
N ASN A 345 2.33 -7.48 -22.53
CA ASN A 345 2.41 -7.73 -23.96
C ASN A 345 1.38 -8.81 -24.35
N TYR A 346 0.38 -8.45 -25.15
CA TYR A 346 -0.60 -9.38 -25.73
C TYR A 346 -1.44 -10.20 -24.73
N THR A 347 -1.50 -9.82 -23.46
CA THR A 347 -2.27 -10.54 -22.43
C THR A 347 -3.77 -10.58 -22.75
N SER A 348 -4.31 -9.56 -23.40
CA SER A 348 -5.70 -9.48 -23.82
C SER A 348 -6.02 -10.17 -25.16
N GLN A 349 -5.00 -10.42 -26.00
CA GLN A 349 -5.17 -11.01 -27.35
C GLN A 349 -4.77 -12.48 -27.42
N ARG A 350 -3.93 -12.93 -26.47
CA ARG A 350 -3.47 -14.33 -26.40
C ARG A 350 -4.58 -15.23 -25.91
N CYS A 351 -4.72 -16.38 -26.52
CA CYS A 351 -5.58 -17.45 -26.04
C CYS A 351 -4.99 -18.06 -24.75
N SER A 352 -5.82 -18.14 -23.71
CA SER A 352 -5.44 -18.77 -22.44
C SER A 352 -5.83 -20.25 -22.33
N HIS A 353 -6.25 -20.86 -23.44
CA HIS A 353 -6.48 -22.30 -23.51
C HIS A 353 -5.14 -23.05 -23.47
N THR A 354 -5.11 -24.17 -22.76
CA THR A 354 -3.86 -24.86 -22.35
C THR A 354 -2.95 -25.24 -23.51
N ASP A 355 -3.50 -25.64 -24.63
CA ASP A 355 -2.76 -26.16 -25.79
C ASP A 355 -2.76 -25.18 -26.98
N CYS A 356 -3.11 -23.91 -26.71
CA CYS A 356 -3.24 -22.89 -27.75
C CYS A 356 -2.48 -21.62 -27.36
N ASP A 357 -1.57 -21.20 -28.19
CA ASP A 357 -0.74 -19.99 -28.01
C ASP A 357 -1.10 -18.89 -29.03
N CYS A 358 -2.26 -19.02 -29.69
CA CYS A 358 -2.75 -18.10 -30.70
C CYS A 358 -2.82 -16.67 -30.16
N VAL A 359 -2.22 -15.72 -30.88
CA VAL A 359 -2.22 -14.28 -30.54
C VAL A 359 -2.71 -13.51 -31.73
N GLU A 360 -4.00 -13.18 -31.76
CA GLU A 360 -4.62 -12.44 -32.83
C GLU A 360 -5.51 -11.34 -32.24
N GLU A 361 -5.59 -10.20 -32.93
CA GLU A 361 -6.42 -9.07 -32.52
C GLU A 361 -7.91 -9.43 -32.60
N ASP A 362 -8.30 -10.23 -33.59
CA ASP A 362 -9.66 -10.71 -33.83
C ASP A 362 -10.17 -11.71 -32.76
N ASN A 363 -9.29 -12.17 -31.86
CA ASN A 363 -9.69 -13.01 -30.74
C ASN A 363 -10.59 -12.28 -29.72
N ARG A 364 -10.59 -10.92 -29.74
CA ARG A 364 -11.31 -10.12 -28.75
C ARG A 364 -12.29 -9.14 -29.40
N ASP A 365 -13.56 -9.25 -28.99
CA ASP A 365 -14.60 -8.26 -29.28
C ASP A 365 -15.20 -7.74 -27.95
N GLY A 366 -14.75 -6.57 -27.50
CA GLY A 366 -15.17 -5.98 -26.23
C GLY A 366 -14.90 -6.90 -25.04
N LYS A 367 -15.96 -7.39 -24.38
CA LYS A 367 -15.88 -8.33 -23.25
C LYS A 367 -15.99 -9.80 -23.67
N HIS A 368 -16.10 -10.07 -24.94
CA HIS A 368 -16.12 -11.41 -25.50
C HIS A 368 -14.74 -11.77 -26.04
N PHE A 369 -14.28 -12.99 -25.75
CA PHE A 369 -13.08 -13.59 -26.28
C PHE A 369 -13.45 -14.89 -26.98
N GLU A 370 -13.07 -15.04 -28.24
CA GLU A 370 -13.19 -16.26 -29.02
C GLU A 370 -11.93 -16.47 -29.83
N CYS A 371 -11.20 -17.54 -29.55
CA CYS A 371 -9.96 -17.81 -30.24
C CYS A 371 -10.26 -18.28 -31.70
N VAL A 372 -9.71 -17.56 -32.68
CA VAL A 372 -9.89 -17.86 -34.10
C VAL A 372 -9.25 -19.19 -34.50
N GLU A 373 -8.30 -19.72 -33.75
CA GLU A 373 -7.62 -20.97 -34.05
C GLU A 373 -8.30 -22.18 -33.39
N CYS A 374 -8.52 -22.14 -32.06
CA CYS A 374 -9.04 -23.30 -31.33
C CYS A 374 -10.52 -23.18 -30.93
N GLY A 375 -11.19 -22.06 -31.21
CA GLY A 375 -12.58 -21.82 -30.86
C GLY A 375 -12.88 -21.66 -29.36
N TYR A 376 -11.86 -21.51 -28.51
CA TYR A 376 -12.06 -21.29 -27.07
C TYR A 376 -12.77 -19.97 -26.82
N THR A 377 -13.91 -20.04 -26.14
CA THR A 377 -14.78 -18.89 -25.88
C THR A 377 -14.91 -18.61 -24.40
N VAL A 378 -14.66 -17.36 -23.97
CA VAL A 378 -14.70 -16.96 -22.57
C VAL A 378 -14.82 -15.43 -22.43
N ASN A 379 -15.03 -14.91 -21.21
CA ASN A 379 -14.93 -13.48 -20.95
C ASN A 379 -13.49 -12.98 -21.18
N SER A 380 -13.32 -11.86 -21.90
CA SER A 380 -12.01 -11.35 -22.30
C SER A 380 -11.14 -10.92 -21.12
N ASP A 381 -11.72 -10.36 -20.05
CA ASP A 381 -10.98 -9.94 -18.88
C ASP A 381 -10.53 -11.15 -18.04
N TYR A 382 -11.34 -12.21 -18.00
CA TYR A 382 -10.95 -13.48 -17.40
C TYR A 382 -9.81 -14.15 -18.18
N ASN A 383 -9.89 -14.14 -19.51
CA ASN A 383 -8.79 -14.60 -20.37
C ASN A 383 -7.50 -13.82 -20.09
N ALA A 384 -7.59 -12.49 -19.96
CA ALA A 384 -6.45 -11.63 -19.63
C ALA A 384 -5.86 -11.95 -18.26
N ALA A 385 -6.69 -12.13 -17.24
CA ALA A 385 -6.23 -12.50 -15.89
C ALA A 385 -5.48 -13.84 -15.87
N LYS A 386 -5.94 -14.85 -16.64
CA LYS A 386 -5.21 -16.12 -16.82
C LYS A 386 -3.86 -15.89 -17.49
N ASN A 387 -3.81 -15.08 -18.54
CA ASN A 387 -2.58 -14.78 -19.27
C ASN A 387 -1.56 -13.98 -18.42
N VAL A 388 -2.02 -13.12 -17.53
CA VAL A 388 -1.17 -12.44 -16.53
C VAL A 388 -0.48 -13.48 -15.64
N GLY A 389 -1.25 -14.44 -15.11
CA GLY A 389 -0.71 -15.51 -14.28
C GLY A 389 0.23 -16.46 -15.03
N PHE A 390 -0.10 -16.87 -16.26
CA PHE A 390 0.78 -17.69 -17.08
C PHE A 390 2.09 -17.00 -17.42
N ARG A 391 2.04 -15.71 -17.70
CA ARG A 391 3.25 -14.93 -17.97
C ARG A 391 4.17 -14.89 -16.76
N TYR A 392 3.61 -14.67 -15.57
CA TYR A 392 4.39 -14.72 -14.34
C TYR A 392 5.10 -16.07 -14.20
N LEU A 393 4.39 -17.17 -14.39
CA LEU A 393 4.97 -18.51 -14.32
C LEU A 393 6.09 -18.75 -15.34
N ASN A 394 5.92 -18.26 -16.57
CA ASN A 394 6.90 -18.43 -17.63
C ASN A 394 8.16 -17.55 -17.41
N ASP A 395 8.00 -16.32 -16.91
CA ASP A 395 9.10 -15.40 -16.62
C ASP A 395 9.94 -15.91 -15.42
N GLU A 396 9.29 -16.50 -14.40
CA GLU A 396 9.98 -17.11 -13.25
C GLU A 396 10.79 -18.35 -13.65
N VAL A 397 10.23 -19.22 -14.49
CA VAL A 397 10.94 -20.44 -14.96
C VAL A 397 12.13 -20.09 -15.83
N SER A 398 12.12 -18.93 -16.50
CA SER A 398 13.17 -18.47 -17.42
C SER A 398 14.26 -17.64 -16.72
N SER A 399 14.11 -17.31 -15.43
CA SER A 399 15.03 -16.42 -14.71
C SER A 399 16.13 -17.19 -13.99
N PRO A 400 17.43 -16.93 -14.27
CA PRO A 400 18.55 -17.67 -13.66
C PRO A 400 18.78 -17.37 -12.17
N ALA A 401 17.99 -16.47 -11.56
CA ALA A 401 18.18 -16.02 -10.18
C ALA A 401 17.45 -16.86 -9.11
N SER A 402 16.66 -17.86 -9.49
CA SER A 402 15.90 -18.70 -8.55
C SER A 402 16.64 -19.97 -8.07
N HIS A 403 17.95 -20.07 -8.28
CA HIS A 403 18.73 -21.26 -7.98
C HIS A 403 19.59 -21.15 -6.73
N THR A 404 18.97 -20.96 -5.56
CA THR A 404 19.63 -21.28 -4.29
C THR A 404 18.65 -21.88 -3.29
N CYS A 405 18.01 -22.98 -3.68
CA CYS A 405 17.47 -23.94 -2.70
C CYS A 405 17.77 -25.35 -3.18
N SER A 406 18.45 -26.08 -2.36
CA SER A 406 18.88 -27.45 -2.54
C SER A 406 17.70 -28.41 -2.76
N SER A 407 17.79 -29.17 -3.84
CA SER A 407 17.19 -30.51 -4.06
C SER A 407 15.67 -30.69 -3.92
N GLY A 408 14.87 -29.80 -4.51
CA GLY A 408 13.45 -30.07 -4.78
C GLY A 408 13.01 -29.14 -5.91
N GLN A 409 12.51 -29.66 -7.01
CA GLN A 409 11.89 -28.83 -8.04
C GLN A 409 10.63 -28.22 -7.46
N ALA A 410 10.67 -26.91 -7.11
CA ALA A 410 9.47 -26.17 -6.75
C ALA A 410 8.49 -26.23 -7.93
N THR A 411 7.29 -26.72 -7.69
CA THR A 411 6.23 -26.76 -8.71
C THR A 411 5.48 -25.42 -8.67
N SER A 412 5.37 -24.77 -9.81
CA SER A 412 4.62 -23.51 -9.95
C SER A 412 3.27 -23.77 -10.61
N GLN A 413 2.20 -23.19 -10.09
CA GLN A 413 0.83 -23.44 -10.54
C GLN A 413 0.01 -22.16 -10.62
N LEU A 414 -0.82 -22.03 -11.67
CA LEU A 414 -1.82 -20.98 -11.76
C LEU A 414 -3.11 -21.41 -11.04
N ALA A 415 -3.62 -20.57 -10.13
CA ALA A 415 -4.92 -20.76 -9.51
C ALA A 415 -6.03 -20.44 -10.52
N LEU A 416 -6.90 -21.42 -10.79
CA LEU A 416 -8.05 -21.32 -11.68
C LEU A 416 -9.34 -21.52 -10.90
N MET A 417 -10.46 -21.21 -11.55
CA MET A 417 -11.80 -21.36 -10.98
C MET A 417 -12.11 -22.80 -10.59
N SER A 418 -11.78 -23.76 -11.47
CA SER A 418 -12.03 -25.19 -11.26
C SER A 418 -10.84 -25.96 -10.66
N GLY A 419 -9.69 -25.28 -10.41
CA GLY A 419 -8.51 -25.94 -9.90
C GLY A 419 -7.23 -25.14 -10.10
N THR A 420 -6.10 -25.84 -10.20
CA THR A 420 -4.80 -25.25 -10.53
C THR A 420 -4.23 -25.90 -11.78
N LEU A 421 -3.54 -25.09 -12.58
CA LEU A 421 -2.86 -25.53 -13.79
C LEU A 421 -1.36 -25.26 -13.66
N SER A 422 -0.54 -26.29 -13.90
CA SER A 422 0.90 -26.17 -13.95
C SER A 422 1.37 -25.60 -15.30
N PRO A 423 2.59 -25.04 -15.41
CA PRO A 423 3.17 -24.60 -16.67
C PRO A 423 3.33 -25.74 -17.70
N THR A 424 3.36 -26.98 -17.22
CA THR A 424 3.46 -28.21 -18.05
C THR A 424 2.12 -28.71 -18.53
N GLY A 425 1.02 -27.99 -18.26
CA GLY A 425 -0.33 -28.36 -18.67
C GLY A 425 -1.05 -29.35 -17.74
N ASN A 426 -0.45 -29.75 -16.61
CA ASN A 426 -1.12 -30.62 -15.64
C ASN A 426 -2.16 -29.84 -14.83
N PHE A 427 -3.41 -30.24 -14.90
CA PHE A 427 -4.54 -29.65 -14.18
C PHE A 427 -4.91 -30.47 -12.95
N ALA A 428 -5.03 -29.83 -11.79
CA ALA A 428 -5.53 -30.43 -10.55
C ALA A 428 -6.84 -29.73 -10.15
N GLU A 429 -7.92 -30.50 -10.11
CA GLU A 429 -9.27 -30.01 -9.79
C GLU A 429 -9.43 -29.75 -8.29
N HIS A 430 -10.20 -28.73 -7.93
CA HIS A 430 -10.55 -28.39 -6.55
C HIS A 430 -12.03 -28.73 -6.28
N GLU A 431 -12.32 -29.26 -5.11
CA GLU A 431 -13.66 -29.69 -4.70
C GLU A 431 -14.73 -28.57 -4.72
N TRP A 432 -14.32 -27.32 -4.58
CA TRP A 432 -15.23 -26.19 -4.44
C TRP A 432 -15.59 -25.47 -5.76
N VAL A 433 -15.17 -26.00 -6.90
CA VAL A 433 -15.44 -25.37 -8.21
C VAL A 433 -15.76 -26.40 -9.27
N SER A 434 -16.83 -26.19 -10.03
CA SER A 434 -17.31 -27.12 -11.06
C SER A 434 -16.93 -26.72 -12.49
N THR A 435 -16.46 -25.50 -12.74
CA THR A 435 -16.18 -24.99 -14.10
C THR A 435 -15.18 -23.82 -14.08
N ASP A 436 -14.30 -23.74 -15.07
CA ASP A 436 -13.34 -22.63 -15.25
C ASP A 436 -13.91 -21.51 -16.16
N LYS A 437 -15.18 -21.58 -16.52
CA LYS A 437 -15.88 -20.58 -17.33
C LYS A 437 -16.79 -19.72 -16.44
N PRO A 438 -16.39 -18.49 -16.07
CA PRO A 438 -17.22 -17.63 -15.24
C PRO A 438 -18.47 -17.18 -16.02
N HIS A 439 -19.62 -17.17 -15.35
CA HIS A 439 -20.86 -16.67 -15.92
C HIS A 439 -20.87 -15.14 -15.92
N PRO A 440 -21.18 -14.45 -17.03
CA PRO A 440 -21.16 -12.99 -17.12
C PRO A 440 -22.09 -12.26 -16.14
N GLN A 441 -23.09 -12.98 -15.58
CA GLN A 441 -24.13 -12.38 -14.73
C GLN A 441 -23.78 -12.29 -13.24
N GLN A 442 -22.63 -12.81 -12.77
CA GLN A 442 -22.28 -12.76 -11.34
C GLN A 442 -21.69 -11.42 -10.88
N ALA A 443 -21.44 -10.47 -11.80
CA ALA A 443 -20.94 -9.14 -11.45
C ALA A 443 -22.02 -8.18 -10.87
N SER A 444 -23.30 -8.55 -10.88
CA SER A 444 -24.42 -7.69 -10.45
C SER A 444 -24.96 -7.99 -9.04
N GLY A 445 -24.28 -8.81 -8.26
CA GLY A 445 -24.73 -9.24 -6.94
C GLY A 445 -24.19 -8.38 -5.80
N SER A 446 -25.06 -7.51 -5.27
CA SER A 446 -25.04 -6.85 -3.96
C SER A 446 -24.30 -5.51 -3.88
N SER A 447 -25.00 -4.45 -3.77
CA SER A 447 -25.54 -3.96 -2.52
C SER A 447 -26.40 -2.72 -2.73
N SER A 448 -27.68 -2.88 -2.60
CA SER A 448 -28.51 -1.79 -2.16
C SER A 448 -28.28 -1.59 -0.65
N ALA A 449 -27.22 -0.93 -0.26
CA ALA A 449 -27.14 -0.28 1.03
C ALA A 449 -27.79 1.10 0.86
N ARG A 450 -29.09 1.18 1.16
CA ARG A 450 -29.79 2.45 1.39
C ARG A 450 -29.07 3.18 2.52
N ALA A 451 -28.53 4.34 2.19
CA ALA A 451 -28.27 5.38 3.19
C ALA A 451 -29.60 5.87 3.71
N GLN A 452 -29.83 5.75 5.00
CA GLN A 452 -30.64 6.68 5.78
C GLN A 452 -29.69 7.62 6.50
#